data_0099aae59804fa08a6d52e43555baa03
#
_entry.id   0099aae59804fa08a6d52e43555baa03
#
_cell.length_a   1.000
_cell.length_b   1.000
_cell.length_c   1.000
_cell.angle_alpha   90.00
_cell.angle_beta   90.00
_cell.angle_gamma   90.00
#
_symmetry.space_group_name_H-M   'P 1'
#
loop_
_entity.id
_entity.type
_entity.pdbx_description
1 polymer ?
#
loop_
_entity_poly.entity_id
_entity_poly.type
_entity_poly.pdbx_seq_one_letter_code
_entity_poly.pdbx_strand_id
1 'polypeptide(L)'
;MDLKTKIQNPHIPVSFFEMVPPAAGKPEALKSAMAEIARIQHRADAINLPEIHDESRGGDRTFKFVERIEPRILGRNIRQEFNLDVVLNRCVVYQADQARWIRETQDKFDISNFILVGGESSEIKYPGPSVLETAHEVRAAGLQVALGGISIPSRTQEADRIRRKAAEGLCFFTTQVLFDSNDIVWLIQRLNGLEARLFLSFAPVSHHRDIEFLRWLGADVPADLDRFLITKAAGETSSHHAEEAYERCLDLAQRILMDVFDNLPPDPPPLGINIEHINRRNLNFAVRMLEKLGTFYSNLVAVRSRASLV
;
A
#
# COMPACT_ATOMS: atom_id res chain seq x y z
N MET A 1 -19.97 -8.88 -1.78
CA MET A 1 -19.29 -8.74 -0.45
C MET A 1 -18.54 -7.43 -0.50
N ASP A 2 -18.77 -6.56 0.48
CA ASP A 2 -18.06 -5.30 0.57
C ASP A 2 -16.59 -5.48 0.99
N LEU A 3 -15.75 -4.46 0.76
CA LEU A 3 -14.32 -4.52 1.03
C LEU A 3 -14.02 -4.75 2.52
N LYS A 4 -14.78 -4.11 3.43
CA LYS A 4 -14.60 -4.26 4.87
C LYS A 4 -14.75 -5.71 5.30
N THR A 5 -15.78 -6.39 4.80
CA THR A 5 -16.01 -7.82 5.08
C THR A 5 -14.88 -8.70 4.50
N LYS A 6 -14.39 -8.39 3.29
CA LYS A 6 -13.23 -9.10 2.71
C LYS A 6 -11.98 -8.90 3.57
N ILE A 7 -11.70 -7.68 4.01
CA ILE A 7 -10.55 -7.35 4.86
C ILE A 7 -10.55 -8.16 6.16
N GLN A 8 -11.71 -8.37 6.76
CA GLN A 8 -11.85 -9.09 8.02
C GLN A 8 -11.83 -10.62 7.89
N ASN A 9 -11.97 -11.17 6.68
CA ASN A 9 -12.02 -12.62 6.47
C ASN A 9 -10.64 -13.19 6.12
N PRO A 10 -9.97 -13.96 7.01
CA PRO A 10 -8.61 -14.46 6.78
C PRO A 10 -8.49 -15.45 5.62
N HIS A 11 -9.58 -16.08 5.19
CA HIS A 11 -9.60 -17.09 4.13
C HIS A 11 -9.82 -16.51 2.72
N ILE A 12 -10.10 -15.21 2.63
CA ILE A 12 -10.28 -14.52 1.34
C ILE A 12 -8.99 -13.78 0.99
N PRO A 13 -8.35 -14.08 -0.16
CA PRO A 13 -7.25 -13.27 -0.65
C PRO A 13 -7.75 -11.87 -0.99
N VAL A 14 -7.04 -10.84 -0.56
CA VAL A 14 -7.36 -9.44 -0.85
C VAL A 14 -6.13 -8.74 -1.39
N SER A 15 -6.29 -8.06 -2.52
CA SER A 15 -5.22 -7.32 -3.17
C SER A 15 -5.62 -5.88 -3.46
N PHE A 16 -4.73 -4.95 -3.14
CA PHE A 16 -4.81 -3.54 -3.50
C PHE A 16 -3.85 -3.22 -4.63
N PHE A 17 -4.23 -2.24 -5.43
CA PHE A 17 -3.33 -1.60 -6.38
C PHE A 17 -3.22 -0.12 -6.03
N GLU A 18 -2.04 0.31 -5.64
CA GLU A 18 -1.80 1.71 -5.33
C GLU A 18 -1.48 2.48 -6.59
N MET A 19 -2.26 3.53 -6.85
CA MET A 19 -2.09 4.41 -8.00
C MET A 19 -1.91 5.85 -7.55
N VAL A 20 -0.76 6.42 -7.87
CA VAL A 20 -0.53 7.85 -7.65
C VAL A 20 -1.51 8.67 -8.51
N PRO A 21 -2.32 9.56 -7.91
CA PRO A 21 -3.25 10.39 -8.67
C PRO A 21 -2.54 11.19 -9.77
N PRO A 22 -3.16 11.39 -10.94
CA PRO A 22 -2.56 12.13 -12.05
C PRO A 22 -2.32 13.60 -11.69
N ALA A 23 -1.46 14.26 -12.48
CA ALA A 23 -1.15 15.67 -12.30
C ALA A 23 -2.40 16.55 -12.45
N ALA A 24 -2.56 17.53 -11.57
CA ALA A 24 -3.63 18.52 -11.64
C ALA A 24 -3.61 19.32 -12.95
N GLY A 25 -4.78 19.79 -13.39
CA GLY A 25 -4.89 20.63 -14.58
C GLY A 25 -4.64 19.91 -15.93
N LYS A 26 -4.56 18.57 -15.93
CA LYS A 26 -4.33 17.77 -17.15
C LYS A 26 -5.45 16.77 -17.37
N PRO A 27 -6.53 17.11 -18.11
CA PRO A 27 -7.67 16.21 -18.35
C PRO A 27 -7.29 14.87 -18.99
N GLU A 28 -6.32 14.89 -19.93
CA GLU A 28 -5.82 13.66 -20.59
C GLU A 28 -5.09 12.72 -19.60
N ALA A 29 -4.48 13.28 -18.54
CA ALA A 29 -3.85 12.45 -17.52
C ALA A 29 -4.90 11.70 -16.67
N LEU A 30 -6.03 12.32 -16.38
CA LEU A 30 -7.17 11.67 -15.71
C LEU A 30 -7.75 10.57 -16.60
N LYS A 31 -8.01 10.87 -17.88
CA LYS A 31 -8.50 9.88 -18.84
C LYS A 31 -7.55 8.68 -18.99
N SER A 32 -6.23 8.95 -19.04
CA SER A 32 -5.22 7.89 -19.06
C SER A 32 -5.25 7.03 -17.78
N ALA A 33 -5.38 7.65 -16.60
CA ALA A 33 -5.49 6.92 -15.34
C ALA A 33 -6.74 6.03 -15.31
N MET A 34 -7.89 6.52 -15.74
CA MET A 34 -9.13 5.74 -15.81
C MET A 34 -9.00 4.55 -16.79
N ALA A 35 -8.33 4.75 -17.94
CA ALA A 35 -8.07 3.66 -18.89
C ALA A 35 -7.18 2.56 -18.29
N GLU A 36 -6.18 2.92 -17.47
CA GLU A 36 -5.35 1.94 -16.77
C GLU A 36 -6.13 1.20 -15.68
N ILE A 37 -7.01 1.89 -14.96
CA ILE A 37 -7.87 1.25 -13.96
C ILE A 37 -8.83 0.26 -14.63
N ALA A 38 -9.38 0.59 -15.80
CA ALA A 38 -10.20 -0.33 -16.60
C ALA A 38 -9.49 -1.66 -16.90
N ARG A 39 -8.17 -1.65 -17.07
CA ARG A 39 -7.36 -2.87 -17.32
C ARG A 39 -7.23 -3.76 -16.08
N ILE A 40 -7.26 -3.18 -14.88
CA ILE A 40 -6.98 -3.89 -13.62
C ILE A 40 -8.20 -4.09 -12.74
N GLN A 41 -9.36 -3.54 -13.09
CA GLN A 41 -10.57 -3.55 -12.26
C GLN A 41 -11.05 -4.93 -11.79
N HIS A 42 -10.66 -6.00 -12.51
CA HIS A 42 -11.02 -7.38 -12.14
C HIS A 42 -9.87 -8.13 -11.44
N ARG A 43 -8.78 -7.44 -11.11
CA ARG A 43 -7.55 -8.04 -10.55
C ARG A 43 -7.20 -7.51 -9.17
N ALA A 44 -7.71 -6.33 -8.83
CA ALA A 44 -7.58 -5.74 -7.51
C ALA A 44 -8.94 -5.64 -6.84
N ASP A 45 -8.98 -5.82 -5.53
CA ASP A 45 -10.19 -5.63 -4.73
C ASP A 45 -10.46 -4.16 -4.45
N ALA A 46 -9.41 -3.33 -4.45
CA ALA A 46 -9.52 -1.88 -4.33
C ALA A 46 -8.35 -1.15 -4.99
N ILE A 47 -8.60 0.09 -5.39
CA ILE A 47 -7.55 1.04 -5.78
C ILE A 47 -7.18 1.88 -4.54
N ASN A 48 -5.91 1.79 -4.17
CA ASN A 48 -5.33 2.59 -3.09
C ASN A 48 -4.80 3.91 -3.66
N LEU A 49 -5.31 5.05 -3.18
CA LEU A 49 -4.98 6.38 -3.69
C LEU A 49 -4.23 7.19 -2.62
N PRO A 50 -2.92 7.40 -2.78
CA PRO A 50 -2.16 8.19 -1.83
C PRO A 50 -2.43 9.69 -1.97
N GLU A 51 -2.55 10.38 -0.84
CA GLU A 51 -2.46 11.84 -0.77
C GLU A 51 -0.98 12.23 -0.85
N ILE A 52 -0.62 13.07 -1.82
CA ILE A 52 0.77 13.44 -2.07
C ILE A 52 0.99 14.90 -1.66
N HIS A 53 1.89 15.10 -0.71
CA HIS A 53 2.33 16.40 -0.24
C HIS A 53 3.75 16.72 -0.71
N ASP A 54 4.10 18.00 -0.72
CA ASP A 54 5.48 18.45 -0.98
C ASP A 54 6.28 18.36 0.34
N GLU A 55 6.83 17.18 0.61
CA GLU A 55 7.60 16.83 1.80
C GLU A 55 9.08 16.69 1.47
N SER A 56 9.97 17.03 2.41
CA SER A 56 11.42 16.85 2.25
C SER A 56 11.93 15.49 2.70
N ARG A 57 11.19 14.81 3.59
CA ARG A 57 11.50 13.46 4.12
C ARG A 57 12.99 13.25 4.48
N GLY A 58 13.62 14.28 5.04
CA GLY A 58 15.03 14.21 5.48
C GLY A 58 16.06 14.37 4.36
N GLY A 59 15.69 14.81 3.15
CA GLY A 59 16.61 15.06 2.05
C GLY A 59 15.93 15.66 0.82
N ASP A 60 16.74 16.01 -0.18
CA ASP A 60 16.22 16.52 -1.44
C ASP A 60 15.37 15.47 -2.15
N ARG A 61 14.23 15.91 -2.66
CA ARG A 61 13.33 15.06 -3.42
C ARG A 61 14.01 14.59 -4.71
N THR A 62 14.03 13.27 -4.95
CA THR A 62 14.64 12.68 -6.15
C THR A 62 13.88 13.01 -7.44
N PHE A 63 12.59 13.36 -7.32
CA PHE A 63 11.74 13.85 -8.41
C PHE A 63 11.08 15.16 -8.03
N LYS A 64 10.97 16.08 -9.01
CA LYS A 64 10.27 17.36 -8.81
C LYS A 64 8.82 17.09 -8.36
N PHE A 65 8.37 17.80 -7.33
CA PHE A 65 6.97 17.77 -6.93
C PHE A 65 6.08 18.26 -8.07
N VAL A 66 4.98 17.55 -8.25
CA VAL A 66 3.92 17.91 -9.20
C VAL A 66 2.60 17.78 -8.45
N GLU A 67 1.87 18.88 -8.39
CA GLU A 67 0.54 18.90 -7.80
C GLU A 67 -0.36 17.84 -8.45
N ARG A 68 -1.09 17.09 -7.62
CA ARG A 68 -1.97 16.00 -8.04
C ARG A 68 -3.43 16.41 -7.94
N ILE A 69 -4.28 15.80 -8.75
CA ILE A 69 -5.72 15.93 -8.52
C ILE A 69 -6.04 15.37 -7.13
N GLU A 70 -7.06 15.93 -6.52
CA GLU A 70 -7.52 15.45 -5.22
C GLU A 70 -7.94 13.97 -5.31
N PRO A 71 -7.40 13.08 -4.44
CA PRO A 71 -7.67 11.65 -4.51
C PRO A 71 -9.17 11.29 -4.46
N ARG A 72 -9.99 12.09 -3.74
CA ARG A 72 -11.45 11.89 -3.69
C ARG A 72 -12.13 12.03 -5.04
N ILE A 73 -11.66 12.94 -5.91
CA ILE A 73 -12.19 13.14 -7.26
C ILE A 73 -11.93 11.90 -8.13
N LEU A 74 -10.68 11.42 -8.13
CA LEU A 74 -10.34 10.19 -8.85
C LEU A 74 -11.11 9.00 -8.29
N GLY A 75 -11.15 8.88 -6.95
CA GLY A 75 -11.85 7.79 -6.26
C GLY A 75 -13.35 7.74 -6.60
N ARG A 76 -14.05 8.89 -6.62
CA ARG A 76 -15.45 8.96 -7.05
C ARG A 76 -15.63 8.47 -8.48
N ASN A 77 -14.76 8.88 -9.42
CA ASN A 77 -14.85 8.44 -10.80
C ASN A 77 -14.69 6.91 -10.91
N ILE A 78 -13.73 6.33 -10.15
CA ILE A 78 -13.52 4.88 -10.08
C ILE A 78 -14.79 4.17 -9.56
N ARG A 79 -15.35 4.66 -8.46
CA ARG A 79 -16.58 4.11 -7.88
C ARG A 79 -17.74 4.14 -8.88
N GLN A 80 -17.95 5.27 -9.56
CA GLN A 80 -19.05 5.48 -10.49
C GLN A 80 -18.90 4.66 -11.78
N GLU A 81 -17.69 4.58 -12.34
CA GLU A 81 -17.45 3.93 -13.64
C GLU A 81 -17.27 2.42 -13.53
N PHE A 82 -16.57 1.95 -12.50
CA PHE A 82 -16.18 0.54 -12.39
C PHE A 82 -16.84 -0.20 -11.23
N ASN A 83 -17.55 0.49 -10.34
CA ASN A 83 -18.06 -0.07 -9.07
C ASN A 83 -16.94 -0.79 -8.26
N LEU A 84 -15.71 -0.30 -8.37
CA LEU A 84 -14.52 -0.83 -7.70
C LEU A 84 -14.29 -0.06 -6.40
N ASP A 85 -13.93 -0.76 -5.33
CA ASP A 85 -13.65 -0.13 -4.06
C ASP A 85 -12.40 0.74 -4.13
N VAL A 86 -12.40 1.82 -3.33
CA VAL A 86 -11.30 2.77 -3.21
C VAL A 86 -10.88 2.88 -1.76
N VAL A 87 -9.58 2.91 -1.54
CA VAL A 87 -8.94 3.22 -0.26
C VAL A 87 -8.22 4.55 -0.42
N LEU A 88 -8.47 5.51 0.46
CA LEU A 88 -7.77 6.80 0.44
C LEU A 88 -6.72 6.85 1.54
N ASN A 89 -5.48 7.15 1.18
CA ASN A 89 -4.47 7.48 2.18
C ASN A 89 -4.63 8.96 2.55
N ARG A 90 -4.95 9.21 3.81
CA ARG A 90 -5.17 10.55 4.35
C ARG A 90 -4.06 10.93 5.32
N CYS A 91 -3.30 11.97 5.00
CA CYS A 91 -2.33 12.57 5.90
C CYS A 91 -3.06 13.42 6.95
N VAL A 92 -3.36 12.81 8.10
CA VAL A 92 -4.25 13.43 9.11
C VAL A 92 -3.64 14.63 9.82
N VAL A 93 -2.32 14.73 9.83
CA VAL A 93 -1.60 15.74 10.62
C VAL A 93 -1.62 17.15 10.04
N TYR A 94 -2.02 17.32 8.77
CA TYR A 94 -1.98 18.66 8.13
C TYR A 94 -3.22 19.51 8.35
N GLN A 95 -4.33 18.92 8.79
CA GLN A 95 -5.60 19.62 9.00
C GLN A 95 -6.30 19.10 10.25
N ALA A 96 -6.96 19.99 10.98
CA ALA A 96 -7.89 19.62 12.05
C ALA A 96 -9.20 19.05 11.49
N ASP A 97 -10.06 18.51 12.37
CA ASP A 97 -11.43 18.05 12.05
C ASP A 97 -11.48 16.94 11.00
N GLN A 98 -10.73 15.87 11.25
CA GLN A 98 -10.64 14.72 10.35
C GLN A 98 -11.95 13.93 10.29
N ALA A 99 -12.71 13.85 11.37
CA ALA A 99 -14.01 13.17 11.39
C ALA A 99 -15.00 13.84 10.41
N ARG A 100 -15.01 15.17 10.35
CA ARG A 100 -15.81 15.90 9.37
C ARG A 100 -15.35 15.63 7.94
N TRP A 101 -14.04 15.66 7.67
CA TRP A 101 -13.50 15.38 6.34
C TRP A 101 -13.87 13.96 5.87
N ILE A 102 -13.78 12.96 6.75
CA ILE A 102 -14.15 11.56 6.45
C ILE A 102 -15.66 11.46 6.19
N ARG A 103 -16.50 12.10 7.00
CA ARG A 103 -17.96 12.14 6.77
C ARG A 103 -18.31 12.74 5.41
N GLU A 104 -17.72 13.90 5.10
CA GLU A 104 -17.92 14.54 3.80
C GLU A 104 -17.45 13.67 2.63
N THR A 105 -16.40 12.88 2.83
CA THR A 105 -15.88 11.94 1.83
C THR A 105 -16.86 10.80 1.60
N GLN A 106 -17.46 10.24 2.65
CA GLN A 106 -18.51 9.23 2.51
C GLN A 106 -19.73 9.81 1.76
N ASP A 107 -20.24 10.95 2.22
CA ASP A 107 -21.51 11.50 1.75
C ASP A 107 -21.43 11.99 0.30
N LYS A 108 -20.31 12.60 -0.10
CA LYS A 108 -20.16 13.26 -1.40
C LYS A 108 -19.42 12.44 -2.45
N PHE A 109 -18.60 11.48 -2.02
CA PHE A 109 -17.70 10.74 -2.93
C PHE A 109 -17.92 9.22 -2.90
N ASP A 110 -18.80 8.71 -2.02
CA ASP A 110 -19.08 7.28 -1.85
C ASP A 110 -17.83 6.45 -1.53
N ILE A 111 -16.96 6.97 -0.64
CA ILE A 111 -15.72 6.31 -0.22
C ILE A 111 -15.72 6.15 1.28
N SER A 112 -15.55 4.90 1.75
CA SER A 112 -15.64 4.52 3.17
C SER A 112 -14.41 3.77 3.68
N ASN A 113 -13.32 3.71 2.90
CA ASN A 113 -12.11 3.00 3.30
C ASN A 113 -10.93 3.97 3.31
N PHE A 114 -10.21 4.06 4.43
CA PHE A 114 -9.15 5.05 4.63
C PHE A 114 -7.93 4.42 5.27
N ILE A 115 -6.74 4.83 4.83
CA ILE A 115 -5.48 4.62 5.54
C ILE A 115 -5.10 5.95 6.18
N LEU A 116 -5.01 5.98 7.50
CA LEU A 116 -4.60 7.15 8.26
C LEU A 116 -3.07 7.21 8.29
N VAL A 117 -2.52 8.27 7.72
CA VAL A 117 -1.08 8.51 7.63
C VAL A 117 -0.71 9.61 8.61
N GLY A 118 0.31 9.35 9.44
CA GLY A 118 0.87 10.34 10.38
C GLY A 118 1.89 11.27 9.71
N GLY A 119 2.55 12.08 10.52
CA GLY A 119 3.63 12.96 10.07
C GLY A 119 4.94 12.19 9.79
N GLU A 120 5.83 12.82 9.04
CA GLU A 120 7.15 12.27 8.70
C GLU A 120 8.10 12.17 9.90
N SER A 121 7.92 13.04 10.90
CA SER A 121 8.75 13.08 12.12
C SER A 121 7.91 13.41 13.35
N SER A 122 8.26 12.81 14.49
CA SER A 122 7.69 13.16 15.81
C SER A 122 8.23 14.49 16.36
N GLU A 123 9.29 15.03 15.77
CA GLU A 123 9.90 16.31 16.17
C GLU A 123 9.18 17.50 15.55
N ILE A 124 8.40 17.28 14.48
CA ILE A 124 7.61 18.32 13.82
C ILE A 124 6.27 18.46 14.52
N LYS A 125 5.93 19.69 14.90
CA LYS A 125 4.60 20.00 15.43
C LYS A 125 3.64 20.26 14.28
N TYR A 126 2.69 19.36 14.11
CA TYR A 126 1.67 19.45 13.07
C TYR A 126 0.39 20.11 13.60
N PRO A 127 -0.41 20.79 12.73
CA PRO A 127 -1.66 21.43 13.13
C PRO A 127 -2.81 20.45 13.36
N GLY A 128 -2.77 19.27 12.75
CA GLY A 128 -3.81 18.25 12.84
C GLY A 128 -3.52 17.18 13.89
N PRO A 129 -4.50 16.28 14.12
CA PRO A 129 -4.39 15.21 15.11
C PRO A 129 -3.43 14.12 14.69
N SER A 130 -3.01 13.30 15.63
CA SER A 130 -2.32 12.03 15.37
C SER A 130 -3.27 10.98 14.78
N VAL A 131 -2.71 9.89 14.27
CA VAL A 131 -3.50 8.74 13.77
C VAL A 131 -4.43 8.16 14.84
N LEU A 132 -3.96 8.07 16.09
CA LEU A 132 -4.77 7.54 17.20
C LEU A 132 -5.91 8.49 17.58
N GLU A 133 -5.63 9.78 17.68
CA GLU A 133 -6.66 10.79 17.94
C GLU A 133 -7.72 10.81 16.84
N THR A 134 -7.29 10.76 15.57
CA THR A 134 -8.23 10.66 14.43
C THR A 134 -9.10 9.41 14.51
N ALA A 135 -8.52 8.25 14.79
CA ALA A 135 -9.28 7.01 14.93
C ALA A 135 -10.32 7.10 16.06
N HIS A 136 -9.92 7.69 17.19
CA HIS A 136 -10.83 7.95 18.32
C HIS A 136 -11.97 8.89 17.93
N GLU A 137 -11.68 10.02 17.26
CA GLU A 137 -12.68 11.00 16.78
C GLU A 137 -13.68 10.34 15.81
N VAL A 138 -13.20 9.56 14.85
CA VAL A 138 -14.05 8.86 13.87
C VAL A 138 -14.98 7.87 14.55
N ARG A 139 -14.46 7.12 15.52
CA ARG A 139 -15.27 6.17 16.33
C ARG A 139 -16.31 6.91 17.17
N ALA A 140 -15.91 7.97 17.87
CA ALA A 140 -16.81 8.81 18.68
C ALA A 140 -17.91 9.47 17.84
N ALA A 141 -17.62 9.81 16.58
CA ALA A 141 -18.58 10.35 15.63
C ALA A 141 -19.54 9.28 15.03
N GLY A 142 -19.36 7.99 15.37
CA GLY A 142 -20.19 6.88 14.90
C GLY A 142 -20.08 6.57 13.41
N LEU A 143 -18.98 6.97 12.75
CA LEU A 143 -18.79 6.77 11.31
C LEU A 143 -18.53 5.29 10.99
N GLN A 144 -19.30 4.77 10.03
CA GLN A 144 -19.18 3.37 9.59
C GLN A 144 -18.18 3.28 8.43
N VAL A 145 -16.90 3.29 8.75
CA VAL A 145 -15.77 3.25 7.80
C VAL A 145 -14.80 2.12 8.14
N ALA A 146 -14.02 1.69 7.15
CA ALA A 146 -12.86 0.85 7.39
C ALA A 146 -11.62 1.75 7.54
N LEU A 147 -11.00 1.71 8.70
CA LEU A 147 -9.78 2.45 8.97
C LEU A 147 -8.57 1.52 8.90
N GLY A 148 -7.57 1.95 8.20
CA GLY A 148 -6.26 1.35 8.14
C GLY A 148 -5.16 2.30 8.60
N GLY A 149 -3.94 1.79 8.66
CA GLY A 149 -2.75 2.56 8.99
C GLY A 149 -1.52 2.07 8.24
N ILE A 150 -0.42 2.81 8.36
CA ILE A 150 0.87 2.39 7.82
C ILE A 150 1.64 1.59 8.86
N SER A 151 2.31 0.55 8.40
CA SER A 151 3.29 -0.25 9.15
C SER A 151 4.67 -0.13 8.50
N ILE A 152 5.70 -0.02 9.33
CA ILE A 152 7.10 -0.03 8.91
C ILE A 152 7.77 -1.19 9.65
N PRO A 153 7.93 -2.37 9.01
CA PRO A 153 8.38 -3.60 9.68
C PRO A 153 9.71 -3.48 10.42
N SER A 154 10.66 -2.73 9.87
CA SER A 154 11.99 -2.49 10.48
C SER A 154 11.97 -1.56 11.71
N ARG A 155 10.83 -0.89 11.98
CA ARG A 155 10.73 0.05 13.10
C ARG A 155 10.67 -0.67 14.45
N THR A 156 11.46 -0.22 15.40
CA THR A 156 11.41 -0.70 16.78
C THR A 156 10.00 -0.57 17.37
N GLN A 157 9.52 -1.61 18.05
CA GLN A 157 8.19 -1.67 18.67
C GLN A 157 7.01 -1.51 17.70
N GLU A 158 7.16 -1.86 16.42
CA GLU A 158 6.09 -1.70 15.44
C GLU A 158 4.88 -2.59 15.77
N ALA A 159 5.07 -3.80 16.28
CA ALA A 159 3.98 -4.66 16.72
C ALA A 159 3.10 -4.00 17.79
N ASP A 160 3.71 -3.32 18.77
CA ASP A 160 2.98 -2.62 19.82
C ASP A 160 2.21 -1.40 19.28
N ARG A 161 2.81 -0.71 18.30
CA ARG A 161 2.15 0.41 17.59
C ARG A 161 0.92 -0.07 16.82
N ILE A 162 1.03 -1.18 16.11
CA ILE A 162 -0.08 -1.80 15.37
C ILE A 162 -1.18 -2.21 16.34
N ARG A 163 -0.84 -2.93 17.43
CA ARG A 163 -1.84 -3.35 18.43
C ARG A 163 -2.58 -2.17 19.05
N ARG A 164 -1.88 -1.08 19.40
CA ARG A 164 -2.52 0.15 19.91
C ARG A 164 -3.47 0.76 18.89
N LYS A 165 -3.06 0.85 17.62
CA LYS A 165 -3.92 1.37 16.55
C LYS A 165 -5.13 0.47 16.31
N ALA A 166 -4.94 -0.85 16.32
CA ALA A 166 -6.04 -1.82 16.17
C ALA A 166 -7.06 -1.72 17.34
N ALA A 167 -6.59 -1.51 18.56
CA ALA A 167 -7.46 -1.26 19.73
C ALA A 167 -8.32 0.01 19.57
N GLU A 168 -7.84 1.01 18.81
CA GLU A 168 -8.61 2.20 18.44
C GLU A 168 -9.50 2.00 17.21
N GLY A 169 -9.57 0.77 16.64
CA GLY A 169 -10.52 0.41 15.58
C GLY A 169 -9.92 0.37 14.18
N LEU A 170 -8.59 0.49 14.02
CA LEU A 170 -7.98 0.22 12.72
C LEU A 170 -8.04 -1.29 12.45
N CYS A 171 -8.62 -1.66 11.31
CA CYS A 171 -8.84 -3.07 10.95
C CYS A 171 -7.89 -3.59 9.86
N PHE A 172 -7.01 -2.76 9.35
CA PHE A 172 -5.95 -3.19 8.43
C PHE A 172 -4.74 -2.26 8.45
N PHE A 173 -3.62 -2.75 7.92
CA PHE A 173 -2.37 -1.99 7.79
C PHE A 173 -1.72 -2.30 6.46
N THR A 174 -1.13 -1.30 5.80
CA THR A 174 -0.24 -1.50 4.63
C THR A 174 1.20 -1.33 5.09
N THR A 175 2.08 -2.21 4.67
CA THR A 175 3.51 -2.08 5.01
C THR A 175 4.17 -1.02 4.13
N GLN A 176 5.36 -0.55 4.53
CA GLN A 176 6.31 0.01 3.59
C GLN A 176 6.70 -1.06 2.55
N VAL A 177 7.17 -0.65 1.36
CA VAL A 177 7.63 -1.59 0.31
C VAL A 177 8.70 -2.52 0.85
N LEU A 178 8.52 -3.82 0.62
CA LEU A 178 9.35 -4.89 1.15
C LEU A 178 10.42 -5.30 0.14
N PHE A 179 11.66 -5.41 0.60
CA PHE A 179 12.80 -5.94 -0.13
C PHE A 179 13.55 -7.03 0.66
N ASP A 180 13.07 -7.33 1.86
CA ASP A 180 13.61 -8.36 2.75
C ASP A 180 12.46 -9.02 3.51
N SER A 181 12.61 -10.30 3.86
CA SER A 181 11.60 -11.06 4.59
C SER A 181 11.78 -11.06 6.10
N ASN A 182 12.99 -10.74 6.62
CA ASN A 182 13.31 -10.93 8.03
C ASN A 182 12.42 -10.06 8.95
N ASP A 183 12.37 -8.76 8.69
CA ASP A 183 11.62 -7.83 9.54
C ASP A 183 10.12 -8.11 9.47
N ILE A 184 9.58 -8.44 8.30
CA ILE A 184 8.15 -8.71 8.15
C ILE A 184 7.76 -10.06 8.78
N VAL A 185 8.57 -11.10 8.64
CA VAL A 185 8.35 -12.40 9.32
C VAL A 185 8.37 -12.19 10.84
N TRP A 186 9.38 -11.51 11.36
CA TRP A 186 9.49 -11.20 12.77
C TRP A 186 8.30 -10.37 13.29
N LEU A 187 7.84 -9.38 12.53
CA LEU A 187 6.68 -8.58 12.87
C LEU A 187 5.41 -9.44 12.93
N ILE A 188 5.16 -10.26 11.91
CA ILE A 188 3.97 -11.14 11.83
C ILE A 188 3.94 -12.12 13.01
N GLN A 189 5.06 -12.70 13.40
CA GLN A 189 5.14 -13.58 14.57
C GLN A 189 4.72 -12.85 15.85
N ARG A 190 5.10 -11.59 16.02
CA ARG A 190 4.69 -10.76 17.17
C ARG A 190 3.25 -10.28 17.09
N LEU A 191 2.63 -10.35 15.93
CA LEU A 191 1.22 -10.03 15.72
C LEU A 191 0.29 -11.24 15.81
N ASN A 192 0.78 -12.40 16.30
CA ASN A 192 -0.04 -13.58 16.54
C ASN A 192 -1.31 -13.22 17.33
N GLY A 193 -2.47 -13.67 16.88
CA GLY A 193 -3.78 -13.35 17.47
C GLY A 193 -4.33 -11.96 17.10
N LEU A 194 -3.73 -11.24 16.18
CA LEU A 194 -4.26 -9.96 15.69
C LEU A 194 -5.28 -10.20 14.57
N GLU A 195 -6.48 -9.67 14.72
CA GLU A 195 -7.54 -9.79 13.70
C GLU A 195 -7.40 -8.78 12.54
N ALA A 196 -6.64 -7.68 12.74
CA ALA A 196 -6.42 -6.68 11.70
C ALA A 196 -5.55 -7.22 10.57
N ARG A 197 -5.99 -7.01 9.31
CA ARG A 197 -5.26 -7.50 8.12
C ARG A 197 -3.98 -6.70 7.87
N LEU A 198 -2.91 -7.41 7.51
CA LEU A 198 -1.64 -6.82 7.10
C LEU A 198 -1.44 -6.98 5.59
N PHE A 199 -1.44 -5.88 4.87
CA PHE A 199 -1.13 -5.84 3.43
C PHE A 199 0.36 -5.67 3.23
N LEU A 200 0.97 -6.66 2.58
CA LEU A 200 2.38 -6.66 2.21
C LEU A 200 2.56 -5.84 0.94
N SER A 201 3.32 -4.74 1.01
CA SER A 201 3.52 -3.84 -0.11
C SER A 201 4.73 -4.24 -0.96
N PHE A 202 4.52 -4.27 -2.28
CA PHE A 202 5.55 -4.54 -3.28
C PHE A 202 5.49 -3.48 -4.38
N ALA A 203 6.64 -3.08 -4.90
CA ALA A 203 6.74 -2.16 -6.01
C ALA A 203 7.73 -2.70 -7.06
N PRO A 204 7.42 -2.62 -8.37
CA PRO A 204 8.36 -3.04 -9.38
C PRO A 204 9.54 -2.08 -9.46
N VAL A 205 10.73 -2.64 -9.52
CA VAL A 205 11.97 -1.92 -9.80
C VAL A 205 12.44 -2.29 -11.18
N SER A 206 12.68 -1.28 -12.02
CA SER A 206 13.18 -1.44 -13.39
C SER A 206 14.43 -0.62 -13.67
N HIS A 207 14.74 0.37 -12.82
CA HIS A 207 15.86 1.29 -12.97
C HIS A 207 16.41 1.70 -11.60
N HIS A 208 17.68 2.07 -11.55
CA HIS A 208 18.33 2.57 -10.33
C HIS A 208 17.56 3.75 -9.67
N ARG A 209 17.00 4.65 -10.47
CA ARG A 209 16.17 5.76 -9.95
C ARG A 209 14.91 5.31 -9.21
N ASP A 210 14.38 4.12 -9.50
CA ASP A 210 13.24 3.59 -8.75
C ASP A 210 13.69 3.24 -7.31
N ILE A 211 14.90 2.69 -7.16
CA ILE A 211 15.51 2.37 -5.85
C ILE A 211 15.80 3.64 -5.06
N GLU A 212 16.41 4.66 -5.70
CA GLU A 212 16.66 5.96 -5.06
C GLU A 212 15.38 6.59 -4.54
N PHE A 213 14.31 6.53 -5.34
CA PHE A 213 13.01 7.06 -4.95
C PHE A 213 12.38 6.27 -3.78
N LEU A 214 12.46 4.95 -3.82
CA LEU A 214 11.95 4.10 -2.73
C LEU A 214 12.70 4.34 -1.41
N ARG A 215 14.03 4.52 -1.46
CA ARG A 215 14.82 4.93 -0.29
C ARG A 215 14.40 6.30 0.23
N TRP A 216 14.16 7.25 -0.67
CA TRP A 216 13.66 8.57 -0.30
C TRP A 216 12.27 8.48 0.36
N LEU A 217 11.39 7.56 -0.10
CA LEU A 217 10.11 7.26 0.54
C LEU A 217 10.24 6.56 1.91
N GLY A 218 11.45 6.16 2.30
CA GLY A 218 11.74 5.49 3.57
C GLY A 218 11.63 3.97 3.52
N ALA A 219 11.65 3.36 2.33
CA ALA A 219 11.77 1.92 2.21
C ALA A 219 13.18 1.48 2.61
N ASP A 220 13.27 0.40 3.39
CA ASP A 220 14.54 -0.23 3.72
C ASP A 220 15.01 -1.07 2.53
N VAL A 221 15.99 -0.53 1.79
CA VAL A 221 16.54 -1.18 0.60
C VAL A 221 17.98 -1.61 0.89
N PRO A 222 18.26 -2.92 1.05
CA PRO A 222 19.60 -3.42 1.31
C PRO A 222 20.65 -2.94 0.31
N ALA A 223 21.85 -2.63 0.78
CA ALA A 223 22.91 -2.03 -0.06
C ALA A 223 23.29 -2.89 -1.29
N ASP A 224 23.21 -4.21 -1.15
CA ASP A 224 23.56 -5.15 -2.23
C ASP A 224 22.42 -5.38 -3.23
N LEU A 225 21.20 -4.94 -2.89
CA LEU A 225 20.03 -5.13 -3.74
C LEU A 225 20.14 -4.33 -5.04
N ASP A 226 20.74 -3.16 -5.03
CA ASP A 226 21.04 -2.38 -6.22
C ASP A 226 21.81 -3.21 -7.26
N ARG A 227 22.89 -3.87 -6.79
CA ARG A 227 23.71 -4.71 -7.65
C ARG A 227 22.95 -5.92 -8.18
N PHE A 228 22.14 -6.54 -7.34
CA PHE A 228 21.34 -7.70 -7.72
C PHE A 228 20.26 -7.32 -8.75
N LEU A 229 19.51 -6.24 -8.50
CA LEU A 229 18.41 -5.84 -9.39
C LEU A 229 18.88 -5.18 -10.69
N ILE A 230 19.93 -4.34 -10.62
CA ILE A 230 20.36 -3.46 -11.71
C ILE A 230 21.71 -3.89 -12.30
N THR A 231 22.02 -5.16 -12.33
CA THR A 231 23.23 -5.66 -13.01
C THR A 231 23.13 -5.38 -14.51
N LYS A 232 24.09 -4.63 -15.06
CA LYS A 232 24.18 -4.35 -16.49
C LYS A 232 25.10 -5.40 -17.13
N ALA A 233 24.60 -6.15 -18.09
CA ALA A 233 25.43 -6.90 -19.00
C ALA A 233 25.97 -5.97 -20.10
N ALA A 234 27.21 -6.12 -20.49
CA ALA A 234 27.82 -5.30 -21.53
C ALA A 234 27.15 -5.58 -22.88
N GLY A 235 26.68 -4.52 -23.57
CA GLY A 235 26.14 -4.61 -24.93
C GLY A 235 24.61 -4.74 -25.04
N GLU A 236 23.87 -4.73 -23.94
CA GLU A 236 22.40 -4.86 -23.98
C GLU A 236 21.68 -3.51 -24.09
N THR A 237 20.42 -3.54 -24.59
CA THR A 237 19.57 -2.35 -24.71
C THR A 237 18.97 -1.95 -23.36
N SER A 238 18.65 -0.66 -23.18
CA SER A 238 18.03 -0.13 -21.94
C SER A 238 16.70 -0.79 -21.61
N SER A 239 15.92 -1.23 -22.61
CA SER A 239 14.64 -1.90 -22.42
C SER A 239 14.80 -3.35 -21.91
N HIS A 240 15.82 -4.05 -22.36
CA HIS A 240 16.13 -5.41 -21.91
C HIS A 240 16.58 -5.39 -20.43
N HIS A 241 17.43 -4.47 -20.04
CA HIS A 241 17.82 -4.29 -18.64
C HIS A 241 16.65 -3.99 -17.70
N ALA A 242 15.69 -3.16 -18.16
CA ALA A 242 14.50 -2.86 -17.36
C ALA A 242 13.62 -4.11 -17.14
N GLU A 243 13.48 -4.95 -18.17
CA GLU A 243 12.74 -6.21 -18.08
C GLU A 243 13.41 -7.20 -17.13
N GLU A 244 14.72 -7.39 -17.24
CA GLU A 244 15.48 -8.26 -16.35
C GLU A 244 15.44 -7.78 -14.89
N ALA A 245 15.59 -6.48 -14.66
CA ALA A 245 15.47 -5.91 -13.33
C ALA A 245 14.08 -6.16 -12.72
N TYR A 246 13.04 -6.00 -13.54
CA TYR A 246 11.67 -6.30 -13.13
C TYR A 246 11.49 -7.79 -12.78
N GLU A 247 11.97 -8.72 -13.61
CA GLU A 247 11.81 -10.16 -13.34
C GLU A 247 12.58 -10.56 -12.04
N ARG A 248 13.78 -10.02 -11.81
CA ARG A 248 14.50 -10.23 -10.54
C ARG A 248 13.73 -9.65 -9.34
N CYS A 249 13.11 -8.48 -9.51
CA CYS A 249 12.28 -7.87 -8.47
C CYS A 249 11.03 -8.71 -8.18
N LEU A 250 10.39 -9.27 -9.20
CA LEU A 250 9.24 -10.17 -9.04
C LEU A 250 9.63 -11.47 -8.33
N ASP A 251 10.76 -12.08 -8.71
CA ASP A 251 11.30 -13.28 -8.04
C ASP A 251 11.56 -13.01 -6.55
N LEU A 252 12.15 -11.85 -6.24
CA LEU A 252 12.37 -11.45 -4.84
C LEU A 252 11.05 -11.32 -4.07
N ALA A 253 10.05 -10.66 -4.65
CA ALA A 253 8.73 -10.51 -4.04
C ALA A 253 8.04 -11.86 -3.79
N GLN A 254 8.15 -12.81 -4.72
CA GLN A 254 7.64 -14.18 -4.54
C GLN A 254 8.36 -14.91 -3.41
N ARG A 255 9.69 -14.79 -3.31
CA ARG A 255 10.49 -15.39 -2.21
C ARG A 255 10.09 -14.80 -0.87
N ILE A 256 9.92 -13.48 -0.77
CA ILE A 256 9.43 -12.84 0.45
C ILE A 256 8.07 -13.39 0.87
N LEU A 257 7.12 -13.55 -0.08
CA LEU A 257 5.82 -14.15 0.21
C LEU A 257 5.96 -15.61 0.69
N MET A 258 6.81 -16.41 0.06
CA MET A 258 7.06 -17.79 0.51
C MET A 258 7.60 -17.81 1.92
N ASP A 259 8.66 -17.04 2.21
CA ASP A 259 9.26 -16.96 3.54
C ASP A 259 8.23 -16.55 4.59
N VAL A 260 7.36 -15.58 4.27
CA VAL A 260 6.28 -15.16 5.17
C VAL A 260 5.32 -16.32 5.43
N PHE A 261 4.83 -17.00 4.39
CA PHE A 261 3.84 -18.08 4.54
C PHE A 261 4.41 -19.32 5.21
N ASP A 262 5.69 -19.63 5.01
CA ASP A 262 6.39 -20.76 5.65
C ASP A 262 6.67 -20.51 7.14
N ASN A 263 6.72 -19.23 7.56
CA ASN A 263 7.04 -18.83 8.94
C ASN A 263 5.84 -18.18 9.68
N LEU A 264 4.61 -18.44 9.24
CA LEU A 264 3.43 -17.90 9.92
C LEU A 264 3.25 -18.51 11.32
N PRO A 265 2.89 -17.71 12.34
CA PRO A 265 2.55 -18.22 13.67
C PRO A 265 1.24 -19.05 13.64
N PRO A 266 0.89 -19.73 14.72
CA PRO A 266 -0.33 -20.56 14.78
C PRO A 266 -1.62 -19.80 14.48
N ASP A 267 -1.74 -18.56 14.95
CA ASP A 267 -2.89 -17.67 14.76
C ASP A 267 -2.43 -16.33 14.14
N PRO A 268 -2.05 -16.33 12.84
CA PRO A 268 -1.46 -15.14 12.22
C PRO A 268 -2.53 -14.11 11.91
N PRO A 269 -2.14 -12.82 11.81
CA PRO A 269 -3.03 -11.82 11.23
C PRO A 269 -3.43 -12.21 9.81
N PRO A 270 -4.66 -11.88 9.37
CA PRO A 270 -5.01 -11.99 7.96
C PRO A 270 -3.99 -11.24 7.09
N LEU A 271 -3.58 -11.84 5.97
CA LEU A 271 -2.64 -11.18 5.06
C LEU A 271 -3.38 -10.65 3.82
N GLY A 272 -2.77 -9.70 3.15
CA GLY A 272 -3.13 -9.13 1.85
C GLY A 272 -1.88 -8.72 1.10
N ILE A 273 -2.02 -8.30 -0.14
CA ILE A 273 -0.94 -7.65 -0.89
C ILE A 273 -1.37 -6.26 -1.37
N ASN A 274 -0.41 -5.34 -1.43
CA ASN A 274 -0.57 -4.01 -2.01
C ASN A 274 0.52 -3.82 -3.07
N ILE A 275 0.16 -3.62 -4.33
CA ILE A 275 1.11 -3.39 -5.42
C ILE A 275 1.18 -1.89 -5.68
N GLU A 276 2.35 -1.30 -5.47
CA GLU A 276 2.55 0.14 -5.57
C GLU A 276 3.06 0.55 -6.94
N HIS A 277 2.31 1.39 -7.61
CA HIS A 277 2.74 2.13 -8.78
C HIS A 277 3.45 3.41 -8.32
N ILE A 278 4.78 3.43 -8.40
CA ILE A 278 5.59 4.53 -7.89
C ILE A 278 5.85 5.65 -8.91
N ASN A 279 5.84 5.33 -10.20
CA ASN A 279 5.98 6.32 -11.26
C ASN A 279 5.38 5.84 -12.59
N ARG A 280 5.09 6.78 -13.51
CA ARG A 280 4.40 6.46 -14.77
C ARG A 280 5.16 5.45 -15.65
N ARG A 281 6.49 5.40 -15.56
CA ARG A 281 7.30 4.50 -16.40
C ARG A 281 7.17 3.04 -16.01
N ASN A 282 6.97 2.77 -14.72
CA ASN A 282 6.85 1.40 -14.24
C ASN A 282 5.40 0.90 -14.12
N LEU A 283 4.41 1.66 -14.60
CA LEU A 283 3.00 1.28 -14.51
C LEU A 283 2.71 -0.09 -15.14
N ASN A 284 3.26 -0.37 -16.33
CA ASN A 284 3.08 -1.68 -16.95
C ASN A 284 3.71 -2.82 -16.15
N PHE A 285 4.84 -2.58 -15.50
CA PHE A 285 5.47 -3.54 -14.60
C PHE A 285 4.63 -3.74 -13.33
N ALA A 286 4.04 -2.68 -12.78
CA ALA A 286 3.14 -2.79 -11.62
C ALA A 286 1.87 -3.60 -11.96
N VAL A 287 1.27 -3.39 -13.13
CA VAL A 287 0.12 -4.19 -13.60
C VAL A 287 0.50 -5.67 -13.74
N ARG A 288 1.64 -5.97 -14.37
CA ARG A 288 2.15 -7.35 -14.50
C ARG A 288 2.48 -7.97 -13.14
N MET A 289 3.02 -7.18 -12.21
CA MET A 289 3.29 -7.63 -10.84
C MET A 289 1.98 -7.98 -10.12
N LEU A 290 0.94 -7.14 -10.23
CA LEU A 290 -0.37 -7.45 -9.69
C LEU A 290 -0.91 -8.78 -10.24
N GLU A 291 -0.78 -9.03 -11.55
CA GLU A 291 -1.23 -10.27 -12.18
C GLU A 291 -0.48 -11.50 -11.66
N LYS A 292 0.85 -11.46 -11.72
CA LYS A 292 1.70 -12.61 -11.35
C LYS A 292 1.71 -12.84 -9.84
N LEU A 293 1.96 -11.79 -9.05
CA LEU A 293 2.06 -11.90 -7.60
C LEU A 293 0.70 -12.11 -6.95
N GLY A 294 -0.37 -11.51 -7.49
CA GLY A 294 -1.74 -11.73 -7.04
C GLY A 294 -2.21 -13.16 -7.21
N THR A 295 -1.90 -13.79 -8.34
CA THR A 295 -2.17 -15.20 -8.57
C THR A 295 -1.37 -16.09 -7.62
N PHE A 296 -0.07 -15.81 -7.45
CA PHE A 296 0.81 -16.54 -6.54
C PHE A 296 0.31 -16.46 -5.09
N TYR A 297 0.04 -15.26 -4.61
CA TYR A 297 -0.50 -15.01 -3.28
C TYR A 297 -1.85 -15.72 -3.04
N SER A 298 -2.77 -15.67 -4.02
CA SER A 298 -4.07 -16.32 -3.91
C SER A 298 -3.92 -17.85 -3.77
N ASN A 299 -2.95 -18.44 -4.45
CA ASN A 299 -2.64 -19.87 -4.31
C ASN A 299 -2.10 -20.20 -2.92
N LEU A 300 -1.22 -19.36 -2.34
CA LEU A 300 -0.72 -19.57 -0.98
C LEU A 300 -1.85 -19.53 0.04
N VAL A 301 -2.77 -18.56 -0.06
CA VAL A 301 -3.96 -18.47 0.81
C VAL A 301 -4.84 -19.71 0.66
N ALA A 302 -5.09 -20.17 -0.56
CA ALA A 302 -5.93 -21.37 -0.82
C ALA A 302 -5.33 -22.66 -0.25
N VAL A 303 -4.01 -22.84 -0.36
CA VAL A 303 -3.29 -23.99 0.22
C VAL A 303 -3.43 -23.98 1.75
N ARG A 304 -3.20 -22.81 2.37
CA ARG A 304 -3.31 -22.67 3.82
C ARG A 304 -4.74 -22.91 4.33
N SER A 305 -5.74 -22.34 3.66
CA SER A 305 -7.15 -22.53 4.05
C SER A 305 -7.56 -24.00 4.02
N ARG A 306 -7.02 -24.80 3.11
CA ARG A 306 -7.25 -26.25 3.10
C ARG A 306 -6.56 -26.97 4.24
N ALA A 307 -5.34 -26.58 4.57
CA ALA A 307 -4.58 -27.16 5.68
C ALA A 307 -5.22 -26.90 7.05
N SER A 308 -5.96 -25.79 7.20
CA SER A 308 -6.68 -25.47 8.44
C SER A 308 -8.00 -26.22 8.62
N LEU A 309 -8.47 -26.97 7.60
CA LEU A 309 -9.71 -27.76 7.65
C LEU A 309 -9.45 -29.25 7.96
N VAL A 310 -8.18 -29.67 8.06
CA VAL A 310 -7.71 -30.99 8.43
C VAL A 310 -7.15 -30.98 9.84
#